data_3488b7f71641e0d92086afd033347001
#
_entry.id   3488b7f71641e0d92086afd033347001
#
_cell.length_a   1.000
_cell.length_b   1.000
_cell.length_c   1.000
_cell.angle_alpha   90.00
_cell.angle_beta   90.00
_cell.angle_gamma   90.00
#
_symmetry.space_group_name_H-M   'P 1'
#
loop_
_entity.id
_entity.type
_entity.pdbx_description
1 polymer ?
#
loop_
_entity_poly.entity_id
_entity_poly.type
_entity_poly.pdbx_seq_one_letter_code
_entity_poly.pdbx_strand_id
1 'polypeptide(L)'
;MTKKVLVTGSRDFDDGQTVMDAIWAEQVEGERLLVINGGARGADTMANTVATRLPNMLSVTVPADWDNDGRYAAGPIRNRAMLDLAPDVVLAFYKEGARNVGTQDCVNAATERGIPVKVFHK
;
A
#
# COMPACT_ATOMS: atom_id res chain seq x y z
N MET A 1 -6.10 -0.12 20.25
CA MET A 1 -6.73 -0.30 18.93
C MET A 1 -5.68 -0.29 17.84
N THR A 2 -6.03 -0.76 16.66
CA THR A 2 -5.11 -0.83 15.53
C THR A 2 -5.66 -0.05 14.35
N LYS A 3 -4.86 0.89 13.84
CA LYS A 3 -5.18 1.59 12.59
C LYS A 3 -4.56 0.83 11.43
N LYS A 4 -5.31 0.62 10.38
CA LYS A 4 -4.86 -0.12 9.19
C LYS A 4 -4.58 0.86 8.06
N VAL A 5 -3.37 0.80 7.52
CA VAL A 5 -2.91 1.64 6.42
C VAL A 5 -2.48 0.74 5.28
N LEU A 6 -3.11 0.89 4.12
CA LEU A 6 -2.71 0.16 2.93
C LEU A 6 -1.79 1.04 2.10
N VAL A 7 -0.63 0.51 1.73
CA VAL A 7 0.31 1.18 0.84
C VAL A 7 0.29 0.52 -0.52
N THR A 8 0.05 1.31 -1.56
CA THR A 8 0.16 0.89 -2.95
C THR A 8 1.02 1.90 -3.70
N GLY A 9 1.74 1.45 -4.71
CA GLY A 9 2.58 2.36 -5.46
C GLY A 9 3.27 1.71 -6.63
N SER A 10 3.85 2.55 -7.47
CA SER A 10 4.63 2.13 -8.63
C SER A 10 5.83 1.28 -8.21
N ARG A 11 6.13 0.27 -9.02
CA ARG A 11 7.36 -0.52 -8.84
C ARG A 11 8.62 0.32 -9.02
N ASP A 12 8.51 1.43 -9.71
CA ASP A 12 9.61 2.35 -9.97
C ASP A 12 9.70 3.49 -8.95
N PHE A 13 8.79 3.54 -7.98
CA PHE A 13 8.84 4.55 -6.92
C PHE A 13 10.08 4.33 -6.06
N ASP A 14 10.91 5.35 -5.95
CA ASP A 14 12.24 5.25 -5.33
C ASP A 14 12.49 6.23 -4.19
N ASP A 15 11.49 7.02 -3.80
CA ASP A 15 11.63 7.99 -2.72
C ASP A 15 11.17 7.39 -1.39
N GLY A 16 12.09 6.69 -0.72
CA GLY A 16 11.81 6.04 0.57
C GLY A 16 11.46 7.04 1.67
N GLN A 17 12.01 8.25 1.62
CA GLN A 17 11.69 9.27 2.63
C GLN A 17 10.23 9.70 2.55
N THR A 18 9.71 9.86 1.34
CA THR A 18 8.29 10.19 1.15
C THR A 18 7.39 9.08 1.69
N VAL A 19 7.73 7.82 1.44
CA VAL A 19 6.97 6.67 1.97
C VAL A 19 7.01 6.66 3.50
N MET A 20 8.19 6.83 4.08
CA MET A 20 8.35 6.84 5.54
C MET A 20 7.55 7.98 6.17
N ASP A 21 7.65 9.18 5.64
CA ASP A 21 6.94 10.36 6.18
C ASP A 21 5.43 10.18 6.10
N ALA A 22 4.93 9.61 5.00
CA ALA A 22 3.51 9.37 4.81
C ALA A 22 2.96 8.35 5.81
N ILE A 23 3.70 7.27 6.05
CA ILE A 23 3.31 6.24 7.03
C ILE A 23 3.39 6.81 8.45
N TRP A 24 4.46 7.53 8.74
CA TRP A 24 4.65 8.14 10.06
C TRP A 24 3.51 9.10 10.41
N ALA A 25 3.03 9.86 9.41
CA ALA A 25 1.95 10.81 9.59
C ALA A 25 0.60 10.16 9.93
N GLU A 26 0.45 8.85 9.68
CA GLU A 26 -0.77 8.11 9.99
C GLU A 26 -0.82 7.58 11.43
N GLN A 27 0.26 7.72 12.20
CA GLN A 27 0.30 7.24 13.57
C GLN A 27 -0.69 7.98 14.46
N VAL A 28 -1.37 7.22 15.32
CA VAL A 28 -2.25 7.74 16.35
C VAL A 28 -1.68 7.32 17.70
N GLU A 29 -1.53 8.27 18.62
CA GLU A 29 -1.00 8.00 19.96
C GLU A 29 -1.80 6.91 20.64
N GLY A 30 -1.09 5.93 21.21
CA GLY A 30 -1.70 4.81 21.91
C GLY A 30 -2.22 3.69 21.01
N GLU A 31 -2.09 3.82 19.68
CA GLU A 31 -2.53 2.80 18.75
C GLU A 31 -1.36 2.14 18.03
N ARG A 32 -1.58 0.89 17.61
CA ARG A 32 -0.68 0.22 16.67
C ARG A 32 -1.05 0.58 15.25
N LEU A 33 -0.07 0.57 14.37
CA LEU A 33 -0.26 0.77 12.94
C LEU A 33 -0.01 -0.55 12.22
N LEU A 34 -1.01 -1.03 11.50
CA LEU A 34 -0.86 -2.20 10.64
C LEU A 34 -0.69 -1.70 9.21
N VAL A 35 0.50 -1.94 8.64
CA VAL A 35 0.81 -1.53 7.28
C VAL A 35 0.60 -2.73 6.34
N ILE A 36 -0.37 -2.60 5.43
CA ILE A 36 -0.74 -3.62 4.46
C ILE A 36 -0.07 -3.27 3.14
N ASN A 37 0.61 -4.21 2.52
CA ASN A 37 1.26 -4.00 1.23
C ASN A 37 1.19 -5.27 0.36
N GLY A 38 1.47 -5.12 -0.92
CA GLY A 38 1.38 -6.23 -1.88
C GLY A 38 2.69 -6.96 -2.14
N GLY A 39 3.77 -6.56 -1.48
CA GLY A 39 5.07 -7.21 -1.65
C GLY A 39 5.78 -6.91 -2.96
N ALA A 40 5.28 -5.99 -3.77
CA ALA A 40 5.95 -5.57 -4.99
C ALA A 40 7.17 -4.70 -4.64
N ARG A 41 8.11 -4.58 -5.59
CA ARG A 41 9.23 -3.64 -5.38
C ARG A 41 8.70 -2.20 -5.39
N GLY A 42 9.53 -1.25 -4.99
CA GLY A 42 9.16 0.15 -4.89
C GLY A 42 8.46 0.48 -3.59
N ALA A 43 7.36 1.19 -3.64
CA ALA A 43 6.66 1.67 -2.45
C ALA A 43 6.26 0.55 -1.48
N ASP A 44 5.81 -0.60 -2.00
CA ASP A 44 5.41 -1.74 -1.17
C ASP A 44 6.58 -2.27 -0.33
N THR A 45 7.75 -2.46 -0.94
CA THR A 45 8.96 -2.92 -0.26
C THR A 45 9.42 -1.90 0.77
N MET A 46 9.39 -0.61 0.41
CA MET A 46 9.74 0.48 1.33
C MET A 46 8.80 0.52 2.53
N ALA A 47 7.49 0.34 2.31
CA ALA A 47 6.51 0.29 3.38
C ALA A 47 6.77 -0.86 4.34
N ASN A 48 7.08 -2.05 3.81
CA ASN A 48 7.43 -3.21 4.63
C ASN A 48 8.67 -2.93 5.47
N THR A 49 9.71 -2.32 4.88
CA THR A 49 10.93 -1.97 5.60
C THR A 49 10.64 -1.00 6.75
N VAL A 50 9.85 0.03 6.50
CA VAL A 50 9.45 1.00 7.53
C VAL A 50 8.70 0.30 8.67
N ALA A 51 7.69 -0.48 8.33
CA ALA A 51 6.84 -1.15 9.30
C ALA A 51 7.57 -2.18 10.16
N THR A 52 8.62 -2.82 9.62
CA THR A 52 9.40 -3.81 10.37
C THR A 52 10.47 -3.20 11.25
N ARG A 53 10.80 -1.92 11.07
CA ARG A 53 11.87 -1.24 11.82
C ARG A 53 11.37 -0.24 12.86
N LEU A 54 10.14 0.24 12.75
CA LEU A 54 9.61 1.23 13.67
C LEU A 54 8.76 0.58 14.77
N PRO A 55 8.77 1.16 15.98
CA PRO A 55 7.98 0.62 17.10
C PRO A 55 6.48 0.80 16.84
N ASN A 56 5.70 -0.10 17.39
CA ASN A 56 4.23 -0.09 17.29
C ASN A 56 3.70 -0.19 15.86
N MET A 57 4.51 -0.73 14.96
CA MET A 57 4.07 -1.01 13.58
C MET A 57 4.17 -2.51 13.29
N LEU A 58 3.19 -2.99 12.55
CA LEU A 58 3.13 -4.36 12.05
C LEU A 58 3.02 -4.32 10.54
N SER A 59 3.58 -5.30 9.86
CA SER A 59 3.52 -5.39 8.40
C SER A 59 2.76 -6.65 8.00
N VAL A 60 1.83 -6.48 7.05
CA VAL A 60 1.15 -7.60 6.40
C VAL A 60 1.38 -7.49 4.91
N THR A 61 1.96 -8.52 4.32
CA THR A 61 2.19 -8.58 2.88
C THR A 61 1.20 -9.56 2.26
N VAL A 62 0.48 -9.12 1.25
CA VAL A 62 -0.47 -9.92 0.48
C VAL A 62 0.09 -10.07 -0.94
N PRO A 63 0.80 -11.16 -1.25
CA PRO A 63 1.40 -11.33 -2.56
C PRO A 63 0.34 -11.66 -3.61
N ALA A 64 0.60 -11.22 -4.84
CA ALA A 64 -0.21 -11.64 -5.98
C ALA A 64 0.14 -13.09 -6.36
N ASP A 65 -0.88 -13.87 -6.72
CA ASP A 65 -0.70 -15.26 -7.13
C ASP A 65 -0.63 -15.35 -8.67
N TRP A 66 0.52 -14.99 -9.20
CA TRP A 66 0.74 -14.97 -10.65
C TRP A 66 0.56 -16.34 -11.31
N ASP A 67 0.85 -17.42 -10.59
CA ASP A 67 0.77 -18.77 -11.14
C ASP A 67 -0.68 -19.24 -11.33
N ASN A 68 -1.55 -18.95 -10.36
CA ASN A 68 -2.95 -19.37 -10.41
C ASN A 68 -3.87 -18.35 -11.05
N ASP A 69 -3.66 -17.06 -10.77
CA ASP A 69 -4.57 -16.00 -11.24
C ASP A 69 -4.14 -15.39 -12.56
N GLY A 70 -2.91 -15.62 -12.98
CA GLY A 70 -2.41 -15.18 -14.27
C GLY A 70 -1.90 -13.76 -14.27
N ARG A 71 -1.27 -13.40 -15.41
CA ARG A 71 -0.51 -12.16 -15.56
C ARG A 71 -1.34 -10.88 -15.39
N TYR A 72 -2.58 -10.89 -15.85
CA TYR A 72 -3.42 -9.69 -15.87
C TYR A 72 -4.37 -9.61 -14.68
N ALA A 73 -4.75 -10.74 -14.11
CA ALA A 73 -5.75 -10.80 -13.05
C ALA A 73 -5.16 -10.81 -11.65
N ALA A 74 -3.93 -11.33 -11.47
CA ALA A 74 -3.34 -11.54 -10.14
C ALA A 74 -3.18 -10.24 -9.36
N GLY A 75 -2.72 -9.17 -10.00
CA GLY A 75 -2.59 -7.85 -9.35
C GLY A 75 -3.92 -7.29 -8.87
N PRO A 76 -4.91 -7.15 -9.73
CA PRO A 76 -6.25 -6.70 -9.32
C PRO A 76 -6.91 -7.56 -8.25
N ILE A 77 -6.78 -8.88 -8.33
CA ILE A 77 -7.30 -9.79 -7.30
C ILE A 77 -6.61 -9.54 -5.96
N ARG A 78 -5.27 -9.44 -5.95
CA ARG A 78 -4.50 -9.12 -4.76
C ARG A 78 -4.90 -7.77 -4.17
N ASN A 79 -5.09 -6.75 -5.00
CA ASN A 79 -5.50 -5.42 -4.54
C ASN A 79 -6.83 -5.50 -3.79
N ARG A 80 -7.79 -6.25 -4.30
CA ARG A 80 -9.09 -6.41 -3.64
C ARG A 80 -8.98 -7.22 -2.36
N ALA A 81 -8.10 -8.22 -2.30
CA ALA A 81 -7.83 -8.96 -1.07
C ALA A 81 -7.26 -8.04 0.02
N MET A 82 -6.37 -7.11 -0.34
CA MET A 82 -5.87 -6.12 0.62
C MET A 82 -6.99 -5.20 1.11
N LEU A 83 -7.86 -4.75 0.22
CA LEU A 83 -8.99 -3.89 0.59
C LEU A 83 -10.03 -4.63 1.45
N ASP A 84 -10.14 -5.95 1.30
CA ASP A 84 -11.00 -6.77 2.15
C ASP A 84 -10.54 -6.80 3.62
N LEU A 85 -9.30 -6.44 3.90
CA LEU A 85 -8.81 -6.25 5.26
C LEU A 85 -9.34 -4.98 5.90
N ALA A 86 -10.12 -4.20 5.18
CA ALA A 86 -10.78 -2.96 5.64
C ALA A 86 -9.78 -1.91 6.15
N PRO A 87 -8.86 -1.44 5.31
CA PRO A 87 -7.94 -0.38 5.72
C PRO A 87 -8.69 0.93 6.02
N ASP A 88 -8.17 1.69 6.96
CA ASP A 88 -8.72 3.00 7.32
C ASP A 88 -8.33 4.07 6.30
N VAL A 89 -7.20 3.88 5.63
CA VAL A 89 -6.69 4.79 4.61
C VAL A 89 -5.80 4.03 3.63
N VAL A 90 -5.79 4.50 2.37
CA VAL A 90 -4.86 4.03 1.35
C VAL A 90 -3.87 5.15 1.03
N LEU A 91 -2.58 4.83 1.09
CA LEU A 91 -1.51 5.73 0.66
C LEU A 91 -1.02 5.26 -0.70
N ALA A 92 -1.18 6.09 -1.71
CA ALA A 92 -0.85 5.74 -3.09
C ALA A 92 0.33 6.57 -3.60
N PHE A 93 1.38 5.89 -4.05
CA PHE A 93 2.64 6.51 -4.48
C PHE A 93 2.82 6.32 -5.99
N TYR A 94 2.69 7.41 -6.72
CA TYR A 94 2.81 7.43 -8.17
C TYR A 94 4.19 7.92 -8.59
N LYS A 95 4.87 7.13 -9.40
CA LYS A 95 6.12 7.55 -10.03
C LYS A 95 5.80 8.30 -11.32
N GLU A 96 6.24 9.55 -11.42
CA GLU A 96 6.07 10.33 -12.64
C GLU A 96 6.79 9.68 -13.81
N GLY A 97 6.12 9.62 -14.96
CA GLY A 97 6.65 9.00 -16.16
C GLY A 97 6.50 7.49 -16.21
N ALA A 98 6.05 6.84 -15.13
CA ALA A 98 5.78 5.41 -15.11
C ALA A 98 4.30 5.12 -15.39
N ARG A 99 3.98 3.85 -15.68
CA ARG A 99 2.61 3.46 -16.06
C ARG A 99 1.63 3.45 -14.88
N ASN A 100 2.07 3.10 -13.70
CA ASN A 100 1.25 3.11 -12.47
C ASN A 100 -0.10 2.35 -12.55
N VAL A 101 -0.20 1.33 -13.39
CA VAL A 101 -1.47 0.64 -13.67
C VAL A 101 -2.03 -0.04 -12.43
N GLY A 102 -1.18 -0.77 -11.71
CA GLY A 102 -1.61 -1.48 -10.50
C GLY A 102 -2.01 -0.54 -9.38
N THR A 103 -1.29 0.58 -9.23
CA THR A 103 -1.60 1.62 -8.25
C THR A 103 -2.95 2.25 -8.56
N GLN A 104 -3.20 2.58 -9.81
CA GLN A 104 -4.47 3.18 -10.22
C GLN A 104 -5.64 2.22 -10.02
N ASP A 105 -5.47 0.93 -10.30
CA ASP A 105 -6.48 -0.08 -10.03
C ASP A 105 -6.85 -0.12 -8.54
N CYS A 106 -5.85 -0.13 -7.68
CA CYS A 106 -6.06 -0.15 -6.23
C CYS A 106 -6.79 1.11 -5.75
N VAL A 107 -6.39 2.28 -6.25
CA VAL A 107 -7.02 3.56 -5.92
C VAL A 107 -8.49 3.58 -6.36
N ASN A 108 -8.76 3.13 -7.57
CA ASN A 108 -10.13 3.08 -8.08
C ASN A 108 -11.00 2.17 -7.23
N ALA A 109 -10.52 0.97 -6.89
CA ALA A 109 -11.26 0.03 -6.06
C ALA A 109 -11.49 0.56 -4.64
N ALA A 110 -10.49 1.21 -4.05
CA ALA A 110 -10.63 1.84 -2.74
C ALA A 110 -11.67 2.95 -2.76
N THR A 111 -11.64 3.79 -3.78
CA THR A 111 -12.58 4.90 -3.95
C THR A 111 -14.01 4.38 -4.07
N GLU A 112 -14.24 3.32 -4.85
CA GLU A 112 -15.55 2.68 -4.98
C GLU A 112 -16.07 2.16 -3.65
N ARG A 113 -15.19 1.72 -2.76
CA ARG A 113 -15.54 1.23 -1.43
C ARG A 113 -15.69 2.34 -0.38
N GLY A 114 -15.46 3.60 -0.77
CA GLY A 114 -15.54 4.73 0.15
C GLY A 114 -14.36 4.83 1.12
N ILE A 115 -13.24 4.17 0.82
CA ILE A 115 -12.04 4.23 1.65
C ILE A 115 -11.22 5.48 1.28
N PRO A 116 -10.82 6.31 2.25
CA PRO A 116 -10.01 7.50 1.96
C PRO A 116 -8.69 7.15 1.30
N VAL A 117 -8.29 7.95 0.31
CA VAL A 117 -7.02 7.77 -0.41
C VAL A 117 -6.22 9.07 -0.32
N LYS A 118 -4.95 8.95 0.03
CA LYS A 118 -3.97 10.05 -0.03
C LYS A 118 -2.97 9.72 -1.13
N VAL A 119 -2.73 10.67 -2.02
CA VAL A 119 -1.92 10.46 -3.23
C VAL A 119 -0.63 11.27 -3.13
N PHE A 120 0.47 10.63 -3.50
CA PHE A 120 1.81 11.22 -3.53
C PHE A 120 2.42 11.00 -4.91
N HIS A 121 2.93 12.07 -5.51
CA HIS A 121 3.56 12.04 -6.82
C HIS A 121 5.04 12.39 -6.70
N LYS A 122 5.88 11.59 -7.29
CA LYS A 122 7.31 11.82 -7.41
C LYS A 122 7.79 11.19 -8.73
#